data_3a05fd0e7feb340bd0696bd98b8c3220
#
_entry.id   3a05fd0e7feb340bd0696bd98b8c3220
#
_cell.length_a   1.000
_cell.length_b   1.000
_cell.length_c   1.000
_cell.angle_alpha   90.00
_cell.angle_beta   90.00
_cell.angle_gamma   90.00
#
_symmetry.space_group_name_H-M   'P 1'
#
loop_
_entity.id
_entity.type
_entity.pdbx_description
1 polymer ?
#
loop_
_entity_poly.entity_id
_entity_poly.type
_entity_poly.pdbx_seq_one_letter_code
_entity_poly.pdbx_strand_id
1 'polypeptide(L)'
;RYGRRQRQMCIRDSSGAKFDKIVDIDATKVTQTITWGTSPEEIVSIDGTVPNPDNISDEVKQNKIKRSIEYMGLTPGQKISDVEINTVFIGSCTNSRIEDIRSAAEIIKGKKVSTNVKALVVPGSGLVKKQAEEEGLDVIFKNAGFEWREPGCSMCLAMNSDKLNEGDRCASTSNRNFEGRQGKGGRTHLVSPEIAAASAITGKLTDPRNVT
;
A
#
# COMPACT_ATOMS: atom_id res chain seq x y z
N ARG A 1 22.80 24.73 -5.24
CA ARG A 1 21.49 25.35 -5.60
C ARG A 1 21.06 25.12 -7.06
N TYR A 2 21.89 24.48 -7.88
CA TYR A 2 21.55 24.20 -9.30
C TYR A 2 20.72 22.92 -9.52
N GLY A 3 20.60 22.04 -8.54
CA GLY A 3 20.12 20.68 -8.76
C GLY A 3 18.62 20.52 -9.11
N ARG A 4 17.71 21.33 -8.53
CA ARG A 4 16.27 21.12 -8.76
C ARG A 4 15.77 21.69 -10.09
N ARG A 5 16.20 22.88 -10.48
CA ARG A 5 15.80 23.47 -11.77
C ARG A 5 16.43 22.73 -12.96
N GLN A 6 17.68 22.27 -12.80
CA GLN A 6 18.37 21.51 -13.82
C GLN A 6 17.76 20.11 -14.02
N ARG A 7 17.31 19.44 -12.94
CA ARG A 7 16.57 18.19 -13.06
C ARG A 7 15.19 18.37 -13.72
N GLN A 8 14.48 19.45 -13.44
CA GLN A 8 13.23 19.74 -14.13
C GLN A 8 13.42 20.06 -15.61
N MET A 9 14.55 20.69 -15.99
CA MET A 9 14.89 20.94 -17.38
C MET A 9 15.36 19.67 -18.12
N CYS A 10 16.00 18.72 -17.44
CA CYS A 10 16.39 17.43 -18.03
C CYS A 10 15.24 16.42 -18.13
N ILE A 11 14.16 16.59 -17.38
CA ILE A 11 12.95 15.74 -17.41
C ILE A 11 11.93 16.27 -18.44
N ARG A 12 11.97 17.57 -18.77
CA ARG A 12 11.16 18.15 -19.84
C ARG A 12 11.93 18.10 -21.14
N ASP A 13 11.32 17.47 -22.12
CA ASP A 13 11.76 17.32 -23.51
C ASP A 13 12.43 18.58 -24.04
N SER A 14 13.75 18.65 -23.91
CA SER A 14 14.52 19.57 -24.74
C SER A 14 14.49 19.01 -26.14
N SER A 15 14.00 19.78 -27.11
CA SER A 15 14.07 19.37 -28.52
C SER A 15 15.53 19.02 -28.85
N GLY A 16 15.77 17.77 -29.26
CA GLY A 16 17.11 17.25 -29.55
C GLY A 16 17.82 16.56 -28.39
N ALA A 17 17.20 16.34 -27.23
CA ALA A 17 17.76 15.49 -26.18
C ALA A 17 17.98 14.07 -26.69
N LYS A 18 19.17 13.51 -26.43
CA LYS A 18 19.50 12.10 -26.73
C LYS A 18 19.38 11.30 -25.46
N PHE A 19 18.58 10.25 -25.50
CA PHE A 19 18.37 9.33 -24.37
C PHE A 19 19.05 8.00 -24.67
N ASP A 20 19.71 7.40 -23.67
CA ASP A 20 20.31 6.07 -23.78
C ASP A 20 19.23 5.00 -23.97
N LYS A 21 18.04 5.22 -23.38
CA LYS A 21 16.89 4.34 -23.50
C LYS A 21 15.59 5.11 -23.32
N ILE A 22 14.61 4.82 -24.17
CA ILE A 22 13.24 5.31 -24.04
C ILE A 22 12.35 4.13 -23.66
N VAL A 23 11.48 4.33 -22.68
CA VAL A 23 10.47 3.35 -22.29
C VAL A 23 9.11 4.03 -22.36
N ASP A 24 8.28 3.58 -23.29
CA ASP A 24 6.90 4.04 -23.44
C ASP A 24 5.97 3.15 -22.61
N ILE A 25 5.18 3.76 -21.75
CA ILE A 25 4.19 3.08 -20.89
C ILE A 25 2.81 3.61 -21.24
N ASP A 26 1.95 2.71 -21.72
CA ASP A 26 0.53 2.99 -21.92
C ASP A 26 -0.19 2.97 -20.57
N ALA A 27 -0.46 4.15 -20.00
CA ALA A 27 -1.11 4.29 -18.71
C ALA A 27 -2.52 3.67 -18.66
N THR A 28 -3.18 3.50 -19.80
CA THR A 28 -4.50 2.86 -19.87
C THR A 28 -4.47 1.36 -19.58
N LYS A 29 -3.29 0.74 -19.71
CA LYS A 29 -3.05 -0.69 -19.44
C LYS A 29 -2.50 -0.96 -18.03
N VAL A 30 -2.23 0.09 -17.26
CA VAL A 30 -1.75 -0.07 -15.89
C VAL A 30 -2.92 -0.52 -15.01
N THR A 31 -2.83 -1.74 -14.50
CA THR A 31 -3.81 -2.31 -13.57
C THR A 31 -3.44 -1.95 -12.12
N GLN A 32 -4.41 -2.01 -11.22
CA GLN A 32 -4.14 -1.88 -9.80
C GLN A 32 -3.27 -3.06 -9.33
N THR A 33 -2.18 -2.74 -8.65
CA THR A 33 -1.19 -3.72 -8.21
C THR A 33 -1.02 -3.73 -6.70
N ILE A 34 -0.65 -4.90 -6.19
CA ILE A 34 -0.39 -5.17 -4.77
C ILE A 34 0.92 -5.92 -4.68
N THR A 35 1.70 -5.72 -3.61
CA THR A 35 2.82 -6.61 -3.33
C THR A 35 2.31 -7.91 -2.70
N TRP A 36 2.76 -9.05 -3.23
CA TRP A 36 2.49 -10.37 -2.65
C TRP A 36 3.62 -10.86 -1.74
N GLY A 37 4.84 -10.31 -1.88
CA GLY A 37 6.02 -10.73 -1.16
C GLY A 37 6.59 -9.68 -0.21
N THR A 38 7.89 -9.79 0.06
CA THR A 38 8.65 -9.00 1.03
C THR A 38 9.47 -7.85 0.41
N SER A 39 9.26 -7.58 -0.88
CA SER A 39 9.91 -6.52 -1.64
C SER A 39 8.89 -5.71 -2.43
N PRO A 40 9.09 -4.39 -2.63
CA PRO A 40 8.21 -3.57 -3.48
C PRO A 40 8.17 -4.00 -4.96
N GLU A 41 9.14 -4.76 -5.42
CA GLU A 41 9.18 -5.32 -6.79
C GLU A 41 8.34 -6.60 -6.96
N GLU A 42 7.99 -7.26 -5.85
CA GLU A 42 7.20 -8.50 -5.84
C GLU A 42 5.71 -8.18 -5.93
N ILE A 43 5.30 -7.69 -7.09
CA ILE A 43 3.94 -7.20 -7.37
C ILE A 43 3.13 -8.16 -8.23
N VAL A 44 1.82 -8.05 -8.10
CA VAL A 44 0.83 -8.72 -8.96
C VAL A 44 -0.41 -7.82 -9.08
N SER A 45 -1.20 -8.02 -10.14
CA SER A 45 -2.51 -7.38 -10.24
C SER A 45 -3.41 -7.82 -9.09
N ILE A 46 -4.32 -6.94 -8.65
CA ILE A 46 -5.33 -7.26 -7.62
C ILE A 46 -6.19 -8.47 -8.02
N ASP A 47 -6.41 -8.67 -9.31
CA ASP A 47 -7.15 -9.80 -9.87
C ASP A 47 -6.27 -11.05 -10.13
N GLY A 48 -4.98 -10.95 -9.82
CA GLY A 48 -4.00 -11.99 -10.10
C GLY A 48 -3.87 -13.03 -8.99
N THR A 49 -2.86 -13.87 -9.15
CA THR A 49 -2.53 -14.95 -8.21
C THR A 49 -1.09 -14.86 -7.74
N VAL A 50 -0.83 -15.42 -6.56
CA VAL A 50 0.52 -15.59 -6.02
C VAL A 50 1.35 -16.42 -7.00
N PRO A 51 2.56 -15.98 -7.38
CA PRO A 51 3.39 -16.72 -8.33
C PRO A 51 3.68 -18.15 -7.87
N ASN A 52 3.75 -19.08 -8.85
CA ASN A 52 4.25 -20.42 -8.57
C ASN A 52 5.77 -20.46 -8.83
N PRO A 53 6.60 -20.70 -7.79
CA PRO A 53 8.05 -20.76 -7.94
C PRO A 53 8.51 -21.88 -8.88
N ASP A 54 7.74 -22.96 -9.04
CA ASP A 54 8.12 -24.07 -9.92
C ASP A 54 8.09 -23.71 -11.40
N ASN A 55 7.46 -22.60 -11.75
CA ASN A 55 7.46 -22.07 -13.13
C ASN A 55 8.69 -21.20 -13.45
N ILE A 56 9.62 -21.05 -12.50
CA ILE A 56 10.81 -20.21 -12.61
C ILE A 56 12.04 -21.08 -12.83
N SER A 57 12.72 -20.91 -13.97
CA SER A 57 13.92 -21.68 -14.31
C SER A 57 15.20 -21.25 -13.56
N ASP A 58 15.24 -20.00 -13.10
CA ASP A 58 16.37 -19.45 -12.32
C ASP A 58 16.23 -19.87 -10.84
N GLU A 59 17.12 -20.74 -10.40
CA GLU A 59 17.11 -21.31 -9.06
C GLU A 59 17.23 -20.24 -7.95
N VAL A 60 18.01 -19.19 -8.17
CA VAL A 60 18.19 -18.09 -7.20
C VAL A 60 16.86 -17.34 -7.02
N LYS A 61 16.21 -17.01 -8.14
CA LYS A 61 14.90 -16.36 -8.12
C LYS A 61 13.84 -17.28 -7.53
N GLN A 62 13.84 -18.56 -7.88
CA GLN A 62 12.92 -19.55 -7.35
C GLN A 62 13.01 -19.62 -5.81
N ASN A 63 14.22 -19.70 -5.26
CA ASN A 63 14.45 -19.77 -3.82
C ASN A 63 14.03 -18.46 -3.12
N LYS A 64 14.29 -17.30 -3.74
CA LYS A 64 13.81 -16.00 -3.22
C LYS A 64 12.28 -15.99 -3.13
N ILE A 65 11.59 -16.41 -4.18
CA ILE A 65 10.13 -16.46 -4.23
C ILE A 65 9.57 -17.43 -3.19
N LYS A 66 10.15 -18.64 -3.05
CA LYS A 66 9.76 -19.62 -2.03
C LYS A 66 9.84 -19.03 -0.62
N ARG A 67 10.95 -18.36 -0.30
CA ARG A 67 11.14 -17.69 0.99
C ARG A 67 10.11 -16.58 1.24
N SER A 68 9.86 -15.73 0.23
CA SER A 68 8.87 -14.66 0.35
C SER A 68 7.46 -15.20 0.58
N ILE A 69 7.07 -16.25 -0.15
CA ILE A 69 5.76 -16.93 0.02
C ILE A 69 5.63 -17.54 1.42
N GLU A 70 6.67 -18.21 1.88
CA GLU A 70 6.70 -18.81 3.22
C GLU A 70 6.55 -17.75 4.30
N TYR A 71 7.35 -16.67 4.26
CA TYR A 71 7.26 -15.58 5.22
C TYR A 71 5.88 -14.93 5.20
N MET A 72 5.36 -14.67 4.02
CA MET A 72 4.03 -14.07 3.85
C MET A 72 2.90 -15.06 4.16
N GLY A 73 3.18 -16.33 4.38
CA GLY A 73 2.18 -17.37 4.65
C GLY A 73 1.11 -17.45 3.55
N LEU A 74 1.55 -17.43 2.30
CA LEU A 74 0.72 -17.54 1.12
C LEU A 74 0.88 -18.91 0.47
N THR A 75 -0.02 -19.27 -0.42
CA THR A 75 0.05 -20.48 -1.21
C THR A 75 0.27 -20.13 -2.69
N PRO A 76 1.22 -20.80 -3.40
CA PRO A 76 1.37 -20.62 -4.84
C PRO A 76 0.05 -20.82 -5.58
N GLY A 77 -0.30 -19.89 -6.49
CA GLY A 77 -1.57 -19.93 -7.22
C GLY A 77 -2.80 -19.40 -6.47
N GLN A 78 -2.66 -19.04 -5.19
CA GLN A 78 -3.74 -18.41 -4.41
C GLN A 78 -4.14 -17.09 -5.05
N LYS A 79 -5.45 -16.83 -5.19
CA LYS A 79 -5.93 -15.53 -5.64
C LYS A 79 -5.62 -14.45 -4.59
N ILE A 80 -5.18 -13.31 -5.04
CA ILE A 80 -4.89 -12.17 -4.15
C ILE A 80 -6.16 -11.70 -3.42
N SER A 81 -7.28 -11.68 -4.10
CA SER A 81 -8.59 -11.31 -3.52
C SER A 81 -9.09 -12.23 -2.40
N ASP A 82 -8.51 -13.44 -2.26
CA ASP A 82 -8.86 -14.37 -1.19
C ASP A 82 -7.95 -14.20 0.05
N VAL A 83 -6.95 -13.33 -0.02
CA VAL A 83 -6.02 -13.10 1.08
C VAL A 83 -6.68 -12.23 2.16
N GLU A 84 -6.94 -12.83 3.31
CA GLU A 84 -7.49 -12.14 4.47
C GLU A 84 -6.46 -11.24 5.14
N ILE A 85 -6.92 -10.11 5.66
CA ILE A 85 -6.14 -9.15 6.44
C ILE A 85 -6.81 -8.87 7.78
N ASN A 86 -6.02 -8.55 8.79
CA ASN A 86 -6.52 -8.13 10.10
C ASN A 86 -6.06 -6.70 10.48
N THR A 87 -5.26 -6.06 9.63
CA THR A 87 -4.79 -4.71 9.86
C THR A 87 -4.81 -3.90 8.57
N VAL A 88 -5.16 -2.63 8.67
CA VAL A 88 -5.04 -1.64 7.60
C VAL A 88 -4.31 -0.42 8.12
N PHE A 89 -3.34 0.04 7.34
CA PHE A 89 -2.58 1.25 7.62
C PHE A 89 -2.61 2.20 6.42
N ILE A 90 -3.29 3.32 6.57
CA ILE A 90 -3.26 4.44 5.62
C ILE A 90 -2.36 5.51 6.23
N GLY A 91 -1.15 5.66 5.70
CA GLY A 91 -0.16 6.53 6.29
C GLY A 91 1.10 6.62 5.44
N SER A 92 2.15 7.13 6.03
CA SER A 92 3.44 7.48 5.45
C SER A 92 3.48 8.85 4.77
N CYS A 93 4.67 9.46 4.72
CA CYS A 93 4.87 10.78 4.12
C CYS A 93 4.66 10.83 2.59
N THR A 94 4.58 9.67 1.93
CA THR A 94 4.42 9.57 0.47
C THR A 94 2.98 9.28 0.04
N ASN A 95 2.20 8.55 0.85
CA ASN A 95 0.88 8.05 0.50
C ASN A 95 -0.17 8.40 1.57
N SER A 96 -0.05 9.58 2.16
CA SER A 96 -1.03 10.16 3.07
C SER A 96 -1.06 11.68 2.93
N ARG A 97 -0.99 12.15 1.68
CA ARG A 97 -1.27 13.52 1.31
C ARG A 97 -2.77 13.74 1.36
N ILE A 98 -3.21 14.98 1.22
CA ILE A 98 -4.64 15.30 1.30
C ILE A 98 -5.46 14.58 0.20
N GLU A 99 -4.89 14.43 -1.00
CA GLU A 99 -5.50 13.72 -2.11
C GLU A 99 -5.69 12.23 -1.80
N ASP A 100 -4.70 11.60 -1.19
CA ASP A 100 -4.72 10.18 -0.80
C ASP A 100 -5.80 9.94 0.28
N ILE A 101 -5.91 10.85 1.26
CA ILE A 101 -6.92 10.77 2.31
C ILE A 101 -8.33 10.99 1.73
N ARG A 102 -8.50 11.93 0.80
CA ARG A 102 -9.78 12.15 0.10
C ARG A 102 -10.22 10.92 -0.68
N SER A 103 -9.31 10.32 -1.49
CA SER A 103 -9.62 9.11 -2.26
C SER A 103 -10.04 7.95 -1.36
N ALA A 104 -9.33 7.72 -0.26
CA ALA A 104 -9.69 6.68 0.69
C ALA A 104 -11.03 6.99 1.39
N ALA A 105 -11.30 8.25 1.74
CA ALA A 105 -12.56 8.68 2.37
C ALA A 105 -13.77 8.43 1.46
N GLU A 106 -13.65 8.66 0.16
CA GLU A 106 -14.72 8.38 -0.81
C GLU A 106 -15.12 6.89 -0.79
N ILE A 107 -14.15 5.98 -0.69
CA ILE A 107 -14.41 4.53 -0.66
C ILE A 107 -15.15 4.11 0.61
N ILE A 108 -14.80 4.68 1.78
CA ILE A 108 -15.35 4.26 3.09
C ILE A 108 -16.60 5.03 3.51
N LYS A 109 -16.96 6.11 2.82
CA LYS A 109 -18.10 6.97 3.17
C LYS A 109 -19.39 6.16 3.28
N GLY A 110 -20.02 6.22 4.47
CA GLY A 110 -21.24 5.47 4.78
C GLY A 110 -21.06 3.97 5.03
N LYS A 111 -19.81 3.47 5.02
CA LYS A 111 -19.51 2.06 5.26
C LYS A 111 -18.81 1.86 6.60
N LYS A 112 -18.59 0.61 6.99
CA LYS A 112 -17.94 0.24 8.25
C LYS A 112 -16.74 -0.66 7.98
N VAL A 113 -15.70 -0.48 8.78
CA VAL A 113 -14.56 -1.41 8.85
C VAL A 113 -15.06 -2.78 9.33
N SER A 114 -14.56 -3.83 8.71
CA SER A 114 -14.82 -5.21 9.14
C SER A 114 -14.44 -5.40 10.60
N THR A 115 -15.25 -6.13 11.36
CA THR A 115 -15.07 -6.35 12.80
C THR A 115 -13.73 -7.00 13.16
N ASN A 116 -13.12 -7.71 12.22
CA ASN A 116 -11.84 -8.39 12.41
C ASN A 116 -10.64 -7.55 11.98
N VAL A 117 -10.85 -6.30 11.57
CA VAL A 117 -9.78 -5.44 11.04
C VAL A 117 -9.53 -4.27 11.98
N LYS A 118 -8.28 -4.10 12.38
CA LYS A 118 -7.79 -2.87 13.01
C LYS A 118 -7.34 -1.91 11.91
N ALA A 119 -7.99 -0.77 11.79
CA ALA A 119 -7.70 0.20 10.73
C ALA A 119 -7.20 1.53 11.32
N LEU A 120 -6.06 2.01 10.81
CA LEU A 120 -5.42 3.26 11.26
C LEU A 120 -5.23 4.22 10.08
N VAL A 121 -5.44 5.51 10.34
CA VAL A 121 -5.08 6.60 9.43
C VAL A 121 -4.12 7.56 10.10
N VAL A 122 -3.00 7.82 9.45
CA VAL A 122 -1.94 8.72 9.91
C VAL A 122 -1.69 9.77 8.84
N PRO A 123 -2.19 11.01 8.99
CA PRO A 123 -1.93 12.09 8.03
C PRO A 123 -0.44 12.34 7.82
N GLY A 124 -0.04 12.67 6.60
CA GLY A 124 1.37 12.80 6.21
C GLY A 124 2.10 14.00 6.85
N SER A 125 1.38 14.97 7.37
CA SER A 125 1.92 16.12 8.10
C SER A 125 0.85 16.82 8.93
N GLY A 126 1.25 17.72 9.84
CA GLY A 126 0.32 18.53 10.62
C GLY A 126 -0.57 19.43 9.75
N LEU A 127 -0.05 19.95 8.63
CA LEU A 127 -0.85 20.75 7.69
C LEU A 127 -1.90 19.91 6.96
N VAL A 128 -1.53 18.68 6.56
CA VAL A 128 -2.49 17.74 5.95
C VAL A 128 -3.55 17.34 6.95
N LYS A 129 -3.18 17.06 8.21
CA LYS A 129 -4.15 16.74 9.27
C LYS A 129 -5.15 17.87 9.45
N LYS A 130 -4.65 19.10 9.63
CA LYS A 130 -5.50 20.28 9.80
C LYS A 130 -6.48 20.44 8.64
N GLN A 131 -5.99 20.36 7.41
CA GLN A 131 -6.84 20.45 6.22
C GLN A 131 -7.87 19.33 6.14
N ALA A 132 -7.48 18.09 6.43
CA ALA A 132 -8.39 16.96 6.44
C ALA A 132 -9.50 17.11 7.49
N GLU A 133 -9.18 17.65 8.67
CA GLU A 133 -10.16 17.93 9.74
C GLU A 133 -11.09 19.11 9.36
N GLU A 134 -10.56 20.16 8.71
CA GLU A 134 -11.38 21.26 8.17
C GLU A 134 -12.36 20.78 7.09
N GLU A 135 -11.99 19.77 6.32
CA GLU A 135 -12.85 19.12 5.31
C GLU A 135 -13.78 18.04 5.90
N GLY A 136 -13.67 17.72 7.18
CA GLY A 136 -14.47 16.70 7.86
C GLY A 136 -14.11 15.26 7.49
N LEU A 137 -12.94 15.04 6.90
CA LEU A 137 -12.49 13.69 6.50
C LEU A 137 -12.24 12.80 7.71
N ASP A 138 -11.70 13.35 8.80
CA ASP A 138 -11.51 12.64 10.07
C ASP A 138 -12.82 12.06 10.62
N VAL A 139 -13.93 12.80 10.46
CA VAL A 139 -15.25 12.33 10.89
C VAL A 139 -15.69 11.14 10.05
N ILE A 140 -15.44 11.16 8.73
CA ILE A 140 -15.76 10.03 7.84
C ILE A 140 -14.97 8.77 8.29
N PHE A 141 -13.66 8.89 8.52
CA PHE A 141 -12.82 7.79 8.97
C PHE A 141 -13.23 7.26 10.35
N LYS A 142 -13.44 8.13 11.32
CA LYS A 142 -13.88 7.75 12.67
C LYS A 142 -15.25 7.07 12.64
N ASN A 143 -16.19 7.59 11.88
CA ASN A 143 -17.51 6.98 11.69
C ASN A 143 -17.43 5.61 11.02
N ALA A 144 -16.48 5.39 10.13
CA ALA A 144 -16.25 4.08 9.54
C ALA A 144 -15.59 3.08 10.51
N GLY A 145 -14.95 3.56 11.58
CA GLY A 145 -14.26 2.73 12.58
C GLY A 145 -12.75 2.72 12.45
N PHE A 146 -12.16 3.68 11.72
CA PHE A 146 -10.72 3.89 11.71
C PHE A 146 -10.25 4.66 12.94
N GLU A 147 -9.07 4.34 13.42
CA GLU A 147 -8.35 5.13 14.41
C GLU A 147 -7.61 6.28 13.71
N TRP A 148 -8.03 7.52 13.98
CA TRP A 148 -7.40 8.74 13.47
C TRP A 148 -6.22 9.12 14.36
N ARG A 149 -5.02 9.13 13.80
CA ARG A 149 -3.76 9.32 14.53
C ARG A 149 -3.17 10.70 14.34
N GLU A 150 -2.21 11.05 15.18
CA GLU A 150 -1.33 12.20 14.98
C GLU A 150 -0.34 11.93 13.83
N PRO A 151 0.05 12.98 13.08
CA PRO A 151 1.06 12.87 12.03
C PRO A 151 2.38 12.34 12.55
N GLY A 152 2.97 11.38 11.84
CA GLY A 152 4.24 10.77 12.21
C GLY A 152 4.53 9.50 11.42
N CYS A 153 5.61 8.82 11.79
CA CYS A 153 5.99 7.56 11.13
C CYS A 153 5.08 6.39 11.53
N SER A 154 4.58 6.38 12.78
CA SER A 154 3.65 5.37 13.28
C SER A 154 4.06 3.95 12.82
N MET A 155 3.13 3.16 12.33
CA MET A 155 3.38 1.79 11.87
C MET A 155 4.37 1.70 10.69
N CYS A 156 4.60 2.76 9.93
CA CYS A 156 5.56 2.71 8.81
C CYS A 156 6.95 2.22 9.20
N LEU A 157 7.38 2.46 10.45
CA LEU A 157 8.68 2.04 11.02
C LEU A 157 8.54 1.12 12.23
N ALA A 158 7.35 0.93 12.76
CA ALA A 158 7.10 0.18 14.00
C ALA A 158 7.97 0.65 15.20
N MET A 159 8.24 1.95 15.29
CA MET A 159 9.06 2.55 16.36
C MET A 159 8.25 2.98 17.59
N ASN A 160 6.94 2.87 17.53
CA ASN A 160 6.01 3.16 18.63
C ASN A 160 5.09 1.95 18.89
N SER A 161 4.02 2.15 19.65
CA SER A 161 3.03 1.10 19.94
C SER A 161 2.24 0.64 18.70
N ASP A 162 2.21 1.45 17.63
CA ASP A 162 1.56 1.08 16.38
C ASP A 162 2.48 0.15 15.58
N LYS A 163 2.37 -1.14 15.84
CA LYS A 163 3.14 -2.20 15.18
C LYS A 163 2.28 -3.45 14.99
N LEU A 164 2.67 -4.27 14.02
CA LEU A 164 2.10 -5.59 13.81
C LEU A 164 2.65 -6.57 14.83
N ASN A 165 1.81 -7.49 15.27
CA ASN A 165 2.23 -8.69 15.98
C ASN A 165 2.69 -9.76 14.99
N GLU A 166 3.30 -10.81 15.50
CA GLU A 166 3.66 -11.98 14.70
C GLU A 166 2.41 -12.63 14.09
N GLY A 167 2.44 -12.83 12.78
CA GLY A 167 1.33 -13.39 12.03
C GLY A 167 0.29 -12.38 11.55
N ASP A 168 0.26 -11.15 12.09
CA ASP A 168 -0.64 -10.10 11.58
C ASP A 168 -0.36 -9.80 10.12
N ARG A 169 -1.42 -9.55 9.36
CA ARG A 169 -1.37 -9.24 7.94
C ARG A 169 -1.98 -7.86 7.68
N CYS A 170 -1.20 -6.98 7.07
CA CYS A 170 -1.54 -5.59 6.87
C CYS A 170 -1.64 -5.22 5.38
N ALA A 171 -2.75 -4.60 4.99
CA ALA A 171 -2.82 -3.78 3.78
C ALA A 171 -2.33 -2.36 4.12
N SER A 172 -1.19 -1.97 3.57
CA SER A 172 -0.47 -0.77 4.00
C SER A 172 -0.10 0.14 2.84
N THR A 173 -0.31 1.44 3.02
CA THR A 173 0.14 2.46 2.07
C THR A 173 1.59 2.91 2.31
N SER A 174 2.36 2.20 3.15
CA SER A 174 3.78 2.46 3.33
C SER A 174 4.57 2.16 2.05
N ASN A 175 5.84 2.56 2.00
CA ASN A 175 6.69 2.43 0.82
C ASN A 175 7.74 1.31 0.93
N ARG A 176 7.71 0.51 1.97
CA ARG A 176 8.62 -0.60 2.24
C ARG A 176 7.89 -1.70 3.01
N ASN A 177 8.17 -2.95 2.66
CA ASN A 177 7.53 -4.14 3.25
C ASN A 177 8.50 -5.30 3.50
N PHE A 178 9.79 -5.01 3.67
CA PHE A 178 10.74 -6.07 4.02
C PHE A 178 10.39 -6.70 5.37
N GLU A 179 10.85 -7.92 5.59
CA GLU A 179 10.60 -8.72 6.79
C GLU A 179 10.83 -7.91 8.08
N GLY A 180 9.82 -7.84 8.93
CA GLY A 180 9.86 -7.12 10.20
C GLY A 180 9.70 -5.60 10.14
N ARG A 181 9.52 -4.99 8.95
CA ARG A 181 9.42 -3.53 8.79
C ARG A 181 8.35 -2.89 9.66
N GLN A 182 7.18 -3.47 9.73
CA GLN A 182 6.04 -2.97 10.51
C GLN A 182 5.82 -3.73 11.82
N GLY A 183 6.76 -4.60 12.19
CA GLY A 183 6.75 -5.45 13.38
C GLY A 183 7.31 -6.83 13.08
N LYS A 184 7.97 -7.44 14.07
CA LYS A 184 8.58 -8.78 13.92
C LYS A 184 7.50 -9.81 13.56
N GLY A 185 7.72 -10.54 12.46
CA GLY A 185 6.77 -11.55 11.96
C GLY A 185 5.49 -10.98 11.32
N GLY A 186 5.36 -9.65 11.24
CA GLY A 186 4.25 -8.99 10.54
C GLY A 186 4.38 -9.11 9.03
N ARG A 187 3.25 -9.31 8.34
CA ARG A 187 3.13 -9.53 6.90
C ARG A 187 2.49 -8.31 6.25
N THR A 188 3.24 -7.59 5.43
CA THR A 188 2.79 -6.32 4.85
C THR A 188 2.62 -6.40 3.35
N HIS A 189 1.42 -6.11 2.87
CA HIS A 189 1.12 -5.88 1.45
C HIS A 189 1.10 -4.38 1.19
N LEU A 190 1.95 -3.89 0.27
CA LEU A 190 1.90 -2.51 -0.18
C LEU A 190 0.73 -2.34 -1.15
N VAL A 191 -0.11 -1.36 -0.88
CA VAL A 191 -1.34 -1.09 -1.62
C VAL A 191 -1.56 0.41 -1.79
N SER A 192 -2.45 0.80 -2.70
CA SER A 192 -2.91 2.19 -2.79
C SER A 192 -3.86 2.55 -1.63
N PRO A 193 -4.07 3.84 -1.33
CA PRO A 193 -5.03 4.28 -0.32
C PRO A 193 -6.44 3.73 -0.54
N GLU A 194 -6.89 3.64 -1.80
CA GLU A 194 -8.20 3.13 -2.17
C GLU A 194 -8.31 1.62 -1.91
N ILE A 195 -7.27 0.85 -2.26
CA ILE A 195 -7.23 -0.59 -1.98
C ILE A 195 -7.20 -0.83 -0.47
N ALA A 196 -6.42 -0.05 0.29
CA ALA A 196 -6.39 -0.13 1.75
C ALA A 196 -7.78 0.12 2.35
N ALA A 197 -8.47 1.18 1.88
CA ALA A 197 -9.82 1.52 2.31
C ALA A 197 -10.84 0.42 1.99
N ALA A 198 -10.84 -0.10 0.76
CA ALA A 198 -11.71 -1.21 0.35
C ALA A 198 -11.43 -2.48 1.15
N SER A 199 -10.16 -2.79 1.38
CA SER A 199 -9.75 -3.96 2.17
C SER A 199 -10.16 -3.84 3.63
N ALA A 200 -10.18 -2.64 4.21
CA ALA A 200 -10.68 -2.41 5.56
C ALA A 200 -12.16 -2.79 5.72
N ILE A 201 -12.97 -2.53 4.69
CA ILE A 201 -14.40 -2.84 4.69
C ILE A 201 -14.65 -4.34 4.63
N THR A 202 -13.91 -5.04 3.78
CA THR A 202 -14.17 -6.46 3.49
C THR A 202 -13.40 -7.44 4.36
N GLY A 203 -12.29 -7.01 4.97
CA GLY A 203 -11.36 -7.88 5.69
C GLY A 203 -10.45 -8.72 4.79
N LYS A 204 -10.41 -8.41 3.48
CA LYS A 204 -9.58 -9.08 2.47
C LYS A 204 -8.95 -8.05 1.55
N LEU A 205 -7.88 -8.43 0.83
CA LEU A 205 -7.33 -7.60 -0.23
C LEU A 205 -8.39 -7.42 -1.33
N THR A 206 -8.90 -6.20 -1.49
CA THR A 206 -10.10 -5.95 -2.29
C THR A 206 -9.90 -4.81 -3.28
N ASP A 207 -10.33 -5.04 -4.52
CA ASP A 207 -10.42 -3.98 -5.52
C ASP A 207 -11.49 -2.96 -5.09
N PRO A 208 -11.17 -1.66 -5.01
CA PRO A 208 -12.11 -0.63 -4.62
C PRO A 208 -13.35 -0.57 -5.52
N ARG A 209 -13.26 -1.00 -6.79
CA ARG A 209 -14.40 -1.08 -7.72
C ARG A 209 -15.48 -2.07 -7.27
N ASN A 210 -15.13 -3.02 -6.40
CA ASN A 210 -16.06 -4.03 -5.89
C ASN A 210 -16.81 -3.60 -4.63
N VAL A 211 -16.50 -2.41 -4.08
CA VAL A 211 -17.13 -1.88 -2.85
C VAL A 211 -17.75 -0.49 -3.05
N THR A 212 -17.64 0.08 -4.25
CA THR A 212 -18.28 1.37 -4.62
C THR A 212 -19.72 1.18 -5.02
#